data_153449a1f17151097b026af13c58b099
#
_entry.id   153449a1f17151097b026af13c58b099
#
_cell.length_a   1.000
_cell.length_b   1.000
_cell.length_c   1.000
_cell.angle_alpha   90.00
_cell.angle_beta   90.00
_cell.angle_gamma   90.00
#
_symmetry.space_group_name_H-M   'P 1'
#
loop_
_entity.id
_entity.type
_entity.pdbx_description
1 polymer ?
#
loop_
_entity_poly.entity_id
_entity_poly.type
_entity_poly.pdbx_seq_one_letter_code
_entity_poly.pdbx_strand_id
1 'polypeptide(L)'
;MPPLASCTVAVIGLGYVGLPLAVELAKHQECVRTGEPLRRRVIGFDVNTLRLEELRAGHDRTREISPSELQAATGLELTADPALLAQADVFVVTVPTPIDSAKRPDLTPLEKASATVGRALKQRRSATTPVVIFESTVYPGTTEEVCVPILERESDLRFNKGFACGYSPERINPGDQEHRLT
;
A
#
# COMPACT_ATOMS: atom_id res chain seq x y z
N MET A 1 6.02 0.38 17.55
CA MET A 1 5.56 0.96 16.27
C MET A 1 6.75 1.56 15.53
N PRO A 2 6.77 1.53 14.19
CA PRO A 2 7.82 2.16 13.42
C PRO A 2 7.83 3.69 13.63
N PRO A 3 8.99 4.35 13.63
CA PRO A 3 9.06 5.80 13.72
C PRO A 3 8.56 6.44 12.43
N LEU A 4 7.51 7.26 12.49
CA LEU A 4 6.86 7.85 11.31
C LEU A 4 7.80 8.71 10.45
N ALA A 5 8.84 9.29 11.07
CA ALA A 5 9.80 10.16 10.36
C ALA A 5 10.79 9.40 9.46
N SER A 6 10.99 8.10 9.66
CA SER A 6 12.01 7.31 8.96
C SER A 6 11.56 5.91 8.55
N CYS A 7 10.28 5.58 8.71
CA CYS A 7 9.76 4.27 8.29
C CYS A 7 9.78 4.10 6.77
N THR A 8 9.99 2.88 6.32
CA THR A 8 9.73 2.50 4.92
C THR A 8 8.27 2.11 4.78
N VAL A 9 7.57 2.74 3.84
CA VAL A 9 6.16 2.45 3.53
C VAL A 9 6.10 1.70 2.21
N ALA A 10 5.40 0.57 2.18
CA ALA A 10 5.06 -0.13 0.94
C ALA A 10 3.58 0.04 0.63
N VAL A 11 3.26 0.52 -0.56
CA VAL A 11 1.90 0.59 -1.10
C VAL A 11 1.73 -0.55 -2.10
N ILE A 12 0.76 -1.44 -1.84
CA ILE A 12 0.51 -2.66 -2.60
C ILE A 12 -0.73 -2.48 -3.48
N GLY A 13 -0.51 -2.40 -4.78
CA GLY A 13 -1.50 -2.03 -5.79
C GLY A 13 -1.39 -0.55 -6.15
N LEU A 14 -1.02 -0.26 -7.41
CA LEU A 14 -0.83 1.12 -7.91
C LEU A 14 -1.97 1.50 -8.87
N GLY A 15 -3.20 1.25 -8.42
CA GLY A 15 -4.42 1.70 -9.07
C GLY A 15 -4.75 3.17 -8.75
N TYR A 16 -6.04 3.53 -8.93
CA TYR A 16 -6.55 4.89 -8.69
C TYR A 16 -6.50 5.34 -7.21
N VAL A 17 -6.36 4.40 -6.27
CA VAL A 17 -6.17 4.68 -4.84
C VAL A 17 -4.70 4.68 -4.46
N GLY A 18 -4.00 3.59 -4.75
CA GLY A 18 -2.65 3.37 -4.25
C GLY A 18 -1.60 4.25 -4.91
N LEU A 19 -1.75 4.58 -6.20
CA LEU A 19 -0.79 5.47 -6.86
C LEU A 19 -0.80 6.89 -6.27
N PRO A 20 -1.95 7.58 -6.13
CA PRO A 20 -2.00 8.88 -5.47
C PRO A 20 -1.40 8.86 -4.07
N LEU A 21 -1.76 7.87 -3.26
CA LEU A 21 -1.21 7.71 -1.92
C LEU A 21 0.32 7.55 -1.92
N ALA A 22 0.85 6.69 -2.79
CA ALA A 22 2.29 6.46 -2.89
C ALA A 22 3.04 7.73 -3.32
N VAL A 23 2.50 8.48 -4.29
CA VAL A 23 3.06 9.74 -4.77
C VAL A 23 3.05 10.80 -3.66
N GLU A 24 1.94 10.99 -2.97
CA GLU A 24 1.85 11.97 -1.87
C GLU A 24 2.80 11.62 -0.72
N LEU A 25 2.88 10.36 -0.31
CA LEU A 25 3.83 9.93 0.71
C LEU A 25 5.29 10.17 0.30
N ALA A 26 5.62 10.04 -0.99
CA ALA A 26 6.97 10.24 -1.51
C ALA A 26 7.33 11.72 -1.74
N LYS A 27 6.35 12.56 -2.04
CA LYS A 27 6.54 14.02 -2.21
C LYS A 27 6.77 14.74 -0.89
N HIS A 28 6.06 14.34 0.19
CA HIS A 28 6.14 15.00 1.48
C HIS A 28 7.44 14.64 2.21
N GLN A 29 8.39 15.57 2.20
CA GLN A 29 9.71 15.45 2.84
C GLN A 29 9.76 16.11 4.23
N GLU A 30 8.67 16.76 4.67
CA GLU A 30 8.55 17.41 5.97
C GLU A 30 7.24 17.04 6.66
N CYS A 31 7.29 16.93 7.96
CA CYS A 31 6.10 16.69 8.79
C CYS A 31 5.28 17.99 8.88
N VAL A 32 4.05 17.98 8.39
CA VAL A 32 3.15 19.15 8.40
C VAL A 32 2.90 19.69 9.82
N ARG A 33 2.98 18.82 10.85
CA ARG A 33 2.72 19.22 12.24
C ARG A 33 3.94 19.80 12.96
N THR A 34 5.14 19.33 12.65
CA THR A 34 6.36 19.66 13.40
C THR A 34 7.41 20.38 12.56
N GLY A 35 7.28 20.41 11.24
CA GLY A 35 8.31 20.92 10.32
C GLY A 35 9.57 20.05 10.25
N GLU A 36 9.58 18.90 10.94
CA GLU A 36 10.76 18.02 10.94
C GLU A 36 10.90 17.28 9.61
N PRO A 37 12.13 17.06 9.12
CA PRO A 37 12.35 16.35 7.88
C PRO A 37 11.93 14.89 8.00
N LEU A 38 11.18 14.42 6.99
CA LEU A 38 10.75 13.03 6.85
C LEU A 38 11.71 12.31 5.91
N ARG A 39 12.41 11.30 6.42
CA ARG A 39 13.32 10.43 5.65
C ARG A 39 12.64 9.11 5.29
N ARG A 40 11.39 9.21 4.82
CA ARG A 40 10.61 8.04 4.43
C ARG A 40 11.01 7.56 3.04
N ARG A 41 11.17 6.27 2.90
CA ARG A 41 11.24 5.59 1.61
C ARG A 41 9.87 5.02 1.29
N VAL A 42 9.41 5.17 0.06
CA VAL A 42 8.12 4.65 -0.39
C VAL A 42 8.37 3.61 -1.48
N ILE A 43 7.87 2.40 -1.27
CA ILE A 43 7.91 1.30 -2.24
C ILE A 43 6.51 1.18 -2.83
N GLY A 44 6.38 1.46 -4.12
CA GLY A 44 5.17 1.22 -4.89
C GLY A 44 5.25 -0.16 -5.56
N PHE A 45 4.48 -1.11 -5.05
CA PHE A 45 4.48 -2.48 -5.55
C PHE A 45 3.23 -2.76 -6.39
N ASP A 46 3.42 -3.28 -7.61
CA ASP A 46 2.33 -3.79 -8.42
C ASP A 46 2.78 -5.05 -9.17
N VAL A 47 1.88 -6.03 -9.27
CA VAL A 47 2.13 -7.27 -10.02
C VAL A 47 2.05 -7.07 -11.53
N ASN A 48 1.44 -5.99 -11.97
CA ASN A 48 1.30 -5.63 -13.38
C ASN A 48 2.53 -4.86 -13.87
N THR A 49 3.47 -5.57 -14.51
CA THR A 49 4.71 -4.97 -15.02
C THR A 49 4.47 -3.88 -16.07
N LEU A 50 3.43 -4.01 -16.91
CA LEU A 50 3.05 -2.97 -17.88
C LEU A 50 2.62 -1.67 -17.15
N ARG A 51 1.92 -1.80 -16.02
CA ARG A 51 1.57 -0.64 -15.18
C ARG A 51 2.83 0.08 -14.70
N LEU A 52 3.83 -0.68 -14.22
CA LEU A 52 5.09 -0.12 -13.73
C LEU A 52 5.90 0.54 -14.85
N GLU A 53 5.90 -0.03 -16.05
CA GLU A 53 6.57 0.57 -17.23
C GLU A 53 5.93 1.89 -17.62
N GLU A 54 4.61 1.97 -17.67
CA GLU A 54 3.89 3.22 -17.91
C GLU A 54 4.21 4.29 -16.88
N LEU A 55 4.18 3.95 -15.60
CA LEU A 55 4.50 4.88 -14.54
C LEU A 55 5.95 5.36 -14.60
N ARG A 56 6.90 4.49 -14.92
CA ARG A 56 8.31 4.88 -15.15
C ARG A 56 8.48 5.80 -16.35
N ALA A 57 7.63 5.65 -17.37
CA ALA A 57 7.56 6.54 -18.52
C ALA A 57 6.82 7.87 -18.24
N GLY A 58 6.36 8.08 -17.00
CA GLY A 58 5.62 9.28 -16.62
C GLY A 58 4.14 9.25 -17.05
N HIS A 59 3.59 8.09 -17.38
CA HIS A 59 2.22 7.95 -17.85
C HIS A 59 1.34 7.23 -16.82
N ASP A 60 0.29 7.91 -16.37
CA ASP A 60 -0.75 7.32 -15.54
C ASP A 60 -2.06 7.10 -16.33
N ARG A 61 -2.36 5.82 -16.67
CA ARG A 61 -3.60 5.46 -17.38
C ARG A 61 -4.87 5.74 -16.58
N THR A 62 -4.77 5.83 -15.25
CA THR A 62 -5.91 6.15 -14.39
C THR A 62 -6.22 7.64 -14.35
N ARG A 63 -5.27 8.48 -14.81
CA ARG A 63 -5.37 9.95 -14.86
C ARG A 63 -5.55 10.62 -13.50
N GLU A 64 -5.17 9.94 -12.43
CA GLU A 64 -5.21 10.47 -11.06
C GLU A 64 -3.99 11.34 -10.76
N ILE A 65 -2.85 11.02 -11.39
CA ILE A 65 -1.57 11.70 -11.18
C ILE A 65 -1.04 12.24 -12.50
N SER A 66 -0.67 13.51 -12.50
CA SER A 66 -0.02 14.16 -13.65
C SER A 66 1.44 13.69 -13.81
N PRO A 67 2.04 13.79 -15.01
CA PRO A 67 3.46 13.49 -15.21
C PRO A 67 4.38 14.29 -14.30
N SER A 68 4.05 15.56 -14.01
CA SER A 68 4.84 16.43 -13.13
C SER A 68 4.79 15.98 -11.67
N GLU A 69 3.64 15.53 -11.18
CA GLU A 69 3.50 14.99 -9.82
C GLU A 69 4.26 13.67 -9.66
N LEU A 70 4.20 12.80 -10.68
CA LEU A 70 4.94 11.54 -10.67
C LEU A 70 6.46 11.80 -10.69
N GLN A 71 6.91 12.77 -11.47
CA GLN A 71 8.31 13.18 -11.50
C GLN A 71 8.78 13.81 -10.17
N ALA A 72 7.92 14.54 -9.48
CA ALA A 72 8.21 15.13 -8.17
C ALA A 72 8.34 14.10 -7.05
N ALA A 73 7.77 12.91 -7.22
CA ALA A 73 7.80 11.82 -6.24
C ALA A 73 9.14 11.07 -6.26
N THR A 74 10.25 11.76 -6.07
CA THR A 74 11.62 11.22 -6.17
C THR A 74 11.95 10.12 -5.15
N GLY A 75 11.20 10.06 -4.05
CA GLY A 75 11.30 9.00 -3.03
C GLY A 75 10.50 7.74 -3.31
N LEU A 76 9.79 7.66 -4.46
CA LEU A 76 8.98 6.52 -4.85
C LEU A 76 9.79 5.50 -5.66
N GLU A 77 9.94 4.29 -5.15
CA GLU A 77 10.56 3.17 -5.84
C GLU A 77 9.48 2.23 -6.38
N LEU A 78 9.35 2.14 -7.70
CA LEU A 78 8.37 1.28 -8.38
C LEU A 78 8.94 -0.12 -8.63
N THR A 79 8.26 -1.17 -8.15
CA THR A 79 8.74 -2.55 -8.26
C THR A 79 7.64 -3.59 -8.43
N ALA A 80 7.95 -4.69 -9.13
CA ALA A 80 7.19 -5.94 -9.11
C ALA A 80 7.90 -7.03 -8.29
N ASP A 81 9.07 -6.73 -7.71
CA ASP A 81 9.82 -7.69 -6.92
C ASP A 81 9.28 -7.73 -5.47
N PRO A 82 8.63 -8.83 -5.04
CA PRO A 82 8.10 -8.95 -3.69
C PRO A 82 9.20 -9.01 -2.62
N ALA A 83 10.45 -9.32 -2.97
CA ALA A 83 11.55 -9.36 -2.01
C ALA A 83 11.85 -7.98 -1.41
N LEU A 84 11.63 -6.90 -2.17
CA LEU A 84 11.79 -5.52 -1.68
C LEU A 84 10.81 -5.18 -0.55
N LEU A 85 9.66 -5.81 -0.50
CA LEU A 85 8.65 -5.58 0.54
C LEU A 85 9.15 -5.98 1.93
N ALA A 86 10.13 -6.87 2.05
CA ALA A 86 10.72 -7.23 3.34
C ALA A 86 11.45 -6.07 4.04
N GLN A 87 11.68 -4.95 3.35
CA GLN A 87 12.29 -3.74 3.88
C GLN A 87 11.25 -2.76 4.46
N ALA A 88 9.94 -3.02 4.25
CA ALA A 88 8.91 -2.11 4.70
C ALA A 88 8.58 -2.29 6.19
N ASP A 89 8.24 -1.18 6.83
CA ASP A 89 7.73 -1.11 8.20
C ASP A 89 6.20 -0.96 8.25
N VAL A 90 5.66 -0.28 7.23
CA VAL A 90 4.22 -0.07 7.05
C VAL A 90 3.83 -0.58 5.66
N PHE A 91 2.77 -1.38 5.60
CA PHE A 91 2.19 -1.90 4.37
C PHE A 91 0.80 -1.32 4.21
N VAL A 92 0.51 -0.68 3.08
CA VAL A 92 -0.83 -0.19 2.74
C VAL A 92 -1.33 -0.98 1.54
N VAL A 93 -2.38 -1.76 1.74
CA VAL A 93 -2.97 -2.64 0.72
C VAL A 93 -4.15 -1.93 0.09
N THR A 94 -4.02 -1.60 -1.20
CA THR A 94 -4.97 -0.81 -1.99
C THR A 94 -5.41 -1.58 -3.26
N VAL A 95 -5.43 -2.90 -3.18
CA VAL A 95 -5.83 -3.74 -4.31
C VAL A 95 -7.34 -3.68 -4.54
N PRO A 96 -7.81 -3.84 -5.79
CA PRO A 96 -9.24 -3.81 -6.08
C PRO A 96 -9.97 -5.01 -5.46
N THR A 97 -11.25 -4.79 -5.14
CA THR A 97 -12.20 -5.84 -4.73
C THR A 97 -13.37 -5.86 -5.73
N PRO A 98 -13.17 -6.45 -6.92
CA PRO A 98 -14.23 -6.50 -7.93
C PRO A 98 -15.41 -7.32 -7.43
N ILE A 99 -16.55 -7.13 -8.05
CA ILE A 99 -17.75 -7.96 -7.81
C ILE A 99 -17.91 -8.99 -8.94
N ASP A 100 -18.32 -10.20 -8.58
CA ASP A 100 -18.65 -11.25 -9.53
C ASP A 100 -20.02 -10.98 -10.23
N SER A 101 -20.38 -11.84 -11.17
CA SER A 101 -21.67 -11.75 -11.89
C SER A 101 -22.90 -11.85 -10.97
N ALA A 102 -22.74 -12.43 -9.78
CA ALA A 102 -23.77 -12.52 -8.75
C ALA A 102 -23.71 -11.37 -7.74
N LYS A 103 -22.93 -10.31 -8.03
CA LYS A 103 -22.70 -9.14 -7.16
C LYS A 103 -22.04 -9.49 -5.83
N ARG A 104 -21.29 -10.59 -5.73
CA ARG A 104 -20.51 -10.96 -4.55
C ARG A 104 -19.11 -10.42 -4.70
N PRO A 105 -18.50 -9.90 -3.61
CA PRO A 105 -17.11 -9.45 -3.63
C PRO A 105 -16.15 -10.59 -4.02
N ASP A 106 -15.29 -10.36 -5.00
CA ASP A 106 -14.16 -11.24 -5.28
C ASP A 106 -12.96 -10.79 -4.44
N LEU A 107 -12.66 -11.54 -3.40
CA LEU A 107 -11.55 -11.26 -2.49
C LEU A 107 -10.20 -11.81 -2.98
N THR A 108 -10.16 -12.48 -4.13
CA THR A 108 -8.93 -13.09 -4.66
C THR A 108 -7.74 -12.11 -4.74
N PRO A 109 -7.89 -10.85 -5.22
CA PRO A 109 -6.78 -9.91 -5.20
C PRO A 109 -6.30 -9.58 -3.78
N LEU A 110 -7.23 -9.44 -2.83
CA LEU A 110 -6.95 -9.12 -1.45
C LEU A 110 -6.23 -10.28 -0.74
N GLU A 111 -6.67 -11.51 -0.95
CA GLU A 111 -6.05 -12.72 -0.42
C GLU A 111 -4.62 -12.90 -0.94
N LYS A 112 -4.39 -12.68 -2.25
CA LYS A 112 -3.07 -12.73 -2.86
C LYS A 112 -2.14 -11.63 -2.32
N ALA A 113 -2.65 -10.42 -2.15
CA ALA A 113 -1.90 -9.32 -1.57
C ALA A 113 -1.53 -9.64 -0.11
N SER A 114 -2.48 -10.13 0.70
CA SER A 114 -2.25 -10.55 2.09
C SER A 114 -1.18 -11.65 2.18
N ALA A 115 -1.23 -12.64 1.28
CA ALA A 115 -0.21 -13.69 1.23
C ALA A 115 1.18 -13.14 0.86
N THR A 116 1.24 -12.19 -0.07
CA THR A 116 2.50 -11.53 -0.47
C THR A 116 3.08 -10.71 0.70
N VAL A 117 2.25 -9.93 1.39
CA VAL A 117 2.65 -9.20 2.59
C VAL A 117 3.08 -10.15 3.70
N GLY A 118 2.35 -11.24 3.95
CA GLY A 118 2.72 -12.25 4.95
C GLY A 118 4.11 -12.83 4.70
N ARG A 119 4.44 -13.19 3.46
CA ARG A 119 5.80 -13.65 3.09
C ARG A 119 6.86 -12.58 3.30
N ALA A 120 6.54 -11.31 3.00
CA ALA A 120 7.45 -10.20 3.26
C ALA A 120 7.68 -10.01 4.77
N LEU A 121 6.64 -10.08 5.59
CA LEU A 121 6.74 -10.04 7.05
C LEU A 121 7.65 -11.15 7.60
N LYS A 122 7.57 -12.36 7.07
CA LYS A 122 8.43 -13.50 7.45
C LYS A 122 9.92 -13.22 7.16
N GLN A 123 10.20 -12.54 6.06
CA GLN A 123 11.57 -12.23 5.62
C GLN A 123 12.15 -10.95 6.26
N ARG A 124 11.29 -10.19 6.91
CA ARG A 124 11.64 -8.92 7.52
C ARG A 124 12.65 -9.10 8.67
N ARG A 125 13.67 -8.24 8.71
CA ARG A 125 14.75 -8.29 9.72
C ARG A 125 14.74 -7.10 10.70
N SER A 126 13.82 -6.15 10.53
CA SER A 126 13.70 -5.00 11.43
C SER A 126 13.11 -5.42 12.78
N ALA A 127 13.60 -4.83 13.87
CA ALA A 127 13.12 -5.09 15.22
C ALA A 127 11.79 -4.36 15.55
N THR A 128 11.33 -3.43 14.69
CA THR A 128 10.07 -2.73 14.91
C THR A 128 8.88 -3.61 14.55
N THR A 129 7.78 -3.52 15.30
CA THR A 129 6.52 -4.20 14.95
C THR A 129 5.92 -3.56 13.70
N PRO A 130 5.79 -4.29 12.58
CA PRO A 130 5.22 -3.76 11.34
C PRO A 130 3.72 -3.55 11.47
N VAL A 131 3.19 -2.64 10.63
CA VAL A 131 1.76 -2.34 10.55
C VAL A 131 1.28 -2.65 9.13
N VAL A 132 0.16 -3.36 9.02
CA VAL A 132 -0.54 -3.62 7.75
C VAL A 132 -1.87 -2.89 7.76
N ILE A 133 -2.08 -2.00 6.80
CA ILE A 133 -3.30 -1.20 6.66
C ILE A 133 -4.03 -1.67 5.40
N PHE A 134 -5.30 -2.02 5.52
CA PHE A 134 -6.15 -2.36 4.38
C PHE A 134 -7.03 -1.17 4.02
N GLU A 135 -6.92 -0.69 2.78
CA GLU A 135 -7.72 0.41 2.22
C GLU A 135 -8.62 -0.07 1.06
N SER A 136 -8.75 -1.37 0.87
CA SER A 136 -9.68 -1.94 -0.10
C SER A 136 -11.12 -1.89 0.44
N THR A 137 -12.08 -1.58 -0.44
CA THR A 137 -13.51 -1.59 -0.07
C THR A 137 -13.98 -3.01 0.17
N VAL A 138 -14.28 -3.36 1.42
CA VAL A 138 -14.70 -4.69 1.83
C VAL A 138 -15.85 -4.62 2.85
N TYR A 139 -16.53 -5.74 3.06
CA TYR A 139 -17.55 -5.85 4.11
C TYR A 139 -16.90 -5.93 5.51
N PRO A 140 -17.64 -5.53 6.57
CA PRO A 140 -17.15 -5.61 7.94
C PRO A 140 -16.69 -7.03 8.32
N GLY A 141 -15.57 -7.14 9.02
CA GLY A 141 -14.98 -8.43 9.44
C GLY A 141 -13.95 -9.00 8.44
N THR A 142 -13.92 -8.55 7.19
CA THR A 142 -12.99 -9.11 6.18
C THR A 142 -11.52 -9.04 6.62
N THR A 143 -11.12 -7.95 7.26
CA THR A 143 -9.73 -7.80 7.73
C THR A 143 -9.38 -8.88 8.74
N GLU A 144 -10.22 -9.10 9.74
CA GLU A 144 -9.98 -10.03 10.84
C GLU A 144 -10.23 -11.48 10.44
N GLU A 145 -11.23 -11.74 9.60
CA GLU A 145 -11.67 -13.10 9.27
C GLU A 145 -10.95 -13.69 8.05
N VAL A 146 -10.47 -12.83 7.13
CA VAL A 146 -9.81 -13.28 5.90
C VAL A 146 -8.34 -12.86 5.88
N CYS A 147 -8.04 -11.56 6.02
CA CYS A 147 -6.69 -11.06 5.80
C CYS A 147 -5.72 -11.47 6.92
N VAL A 148 -6.12 -11.30 8.18
CA VAL A 148 -5.27 -11.62 9.35
C VAL A 148 -4.89 -13.10 9.39
N PRO A 149 -5.79 -14.09 9.20
CA PRO A 149 -5.40 -15.49 9.13
C PRO A 149 -4.39 -15.82 8.02
N ILE A 150 -4.50 -15.16 6.87
CA ILE A 150 -3.54 -15.30 5.76
C ILE A 150 -2.18 -14.74 6.18
N LEU A 151 -2.16 -13.52 6.75
CA LEU A 151 -0.93 -12.90 7.24
C LEU A 151 -0.23 -13.78 8.28
N GLU A 152 -0.96 -14.32 9.26
CA GLU A 152 -0.40 -15.22 10.29
C GLU A 152 0.19 -16.48 9.68
N ARG A 153 -0.54 -17.14 8.78
CA ARG A 153 -0.10 -18.37 8.11
C ARG A 153 1.17 -18.17 7.29
N GLU A 154 1.23 -17.08 6.51
CA GLU A 154 2.34 -16.84 5.60
C GLU A 154 3.58 -16.26 6.31
N SER A 155 3.39 -15.54 7.43
CA SER A 155 4.48 -14.90 8.16
C SER A 155 5.04 -15.72 9.30
N ASP A 156 4.31 -16.70 9.83
CA ASP A 156 4.56 -17.38 11.10
C ASP A 156 4.52 -16.43 12.32
N LEU A 157 3.95 -15.23 12.16
CA LEU A 157 3.76 -14.24 13.21
C LEU A 157 2.33 -14.27 13.76
N ARG A 158 2.13 -13.70 14.95
CA ARG A 158 0.80 -13.58 15.56
C ARG A 158 0.32 -12.13 15.55
N PHE A 159 -0.93 -11.94 15.15
CA PHE A 159 -1.63 -10.66 15.19
C PHE A 159 -1.56 -10.04 16.59
N ASN A 160 -1.37 -8.71 16.64
CA ASN A 160 -1.16 -7.91 17.87
C ASN A 160 0.06 -8.31 18.74
N LYS A 161 0.94 -9.18 18.21
CA LYS A 161 2.24 -9.53 18.84
C LYS A 161 3.39 -9.30 17.87
N GLY A 162 3.36 -9.95 16.70
CA GLY A 162 4.39 -9.87 15.68
C GLY A 162 4.10 -8.81 14.61
N PHE A 163 2.85 -8.44 14.43
CA PHE A 163 2.41 -7.36 13.54
C PHE A 163 1.08 -6.77 14.04
N ALA A 164 0.77 -5.55 13.60
CA ALA A 164 -0.53 -4.92 13.82
C ALA A 164 -1.27 -4.77 12.48
N CYS A 165 -2.60 -4.79 12.52
CA CYS A 165 -3.46 -4.47 11.39
C CYS A 165 -4.34 -3.27 11.68
N GLY A 166 -4.64 -2.50 10.63
CA GLY A 166 -5.64 -1.46 10.60
C GLY A 166 -6.50 -1.57 9.35
N TYR A 167 -7.68 -1.00 9.41
CA TYR A 167 -8.57 -0.80 8.27
C TYR A 167 -8.87 0.68 8.11
N SER A 168 -8.73 1.20 6.90
CA SER A 168 -9.09 2.56 6.52
C SER A 168 -10.09 2.48 5.38
N PRO A 169 -11.36 2.92 5.57
CA PRO A 169 -12.33 2.89 4.49
C PRO A 169 -11.93 3.86 3.40
N GLU A 170 -11.87 3.38 2.16
CA GLU A 170 -11.61 4.19 0.99
C GLU A 170 -12.78 5.15 0.70
N ARG A 171 -12.46 6.41 0.42
CA ARG A 171 -13.43 7.47 0.14
C ARG A 171 -13.11 8.26 -1.13
N ILE A 172 -12.13 7.82 -1.93
CA ILE A 172 -11.78 8.48 -3.20
C ILE A 172 -12.82 8.11 -4.25
N ASN A 173 -13.43 9.14 -4.86
CA ASN A 173 -14.24 8.97 -6.06
C ASN A 173 -13.31 9.00 -7.27
N PRO A 174 -13.26 7.92 -8.09
CA PRO A 174 -12.41 7.91 -9.28
C PRO A 174 -12.71 9.10 -10.19
N GLY A 175 -11.66 9.87 -10.55
CA GLY A 175 -11.76 11.04 -11.41
C GLY A 175 -12.22 12.33 -10.70
N ASP A 176 -12.43 12.35 -9.40
CA ASP A 176 -12.70 13.56 -8.63
C ASP A 176 -11.40 14.35 -8.44
N GLN A 177 -11.32 15.51 -9.10
CA GLN A 177 -10.14 16.39 -9.02
C GLN A 177 -10.26 17.46 -7.92
N GLU A 178 -11.42 17.61 -7.30
CA GLU A 178 -11.66 18.62 -6.26
C GLU A 178 -11.41 18.07 -4.84
N HIS A 179 -11.71 16.78 -4.59
CA HIS A 179 -11.55 16.13 -3.28
C HIS A 179 -10.43 15.09 -3.34
N ARG A 180 -9.19 15.58 -3.42
CA ARG A 180 -7.99 14.73 -3.38
C ARG A 180 -7.53 14.44 -1.95
N LEU A 181 -6.48 13.62 -1.81
CA LEU A 181 -5.85 13.24 -0.53
C LEU A 181 -5.20 14.40 0.26
N THR A 182 -5.25 15.62 -0.25
CA THR A 182 -4.67 16.84 0.37
C THR A 182 -5.76 17.81 0.77
#